data_e690ebf71da6f0f000eacab97e2f532c
#
_entry.id   e690ebf71da6f0f000eacab97e2f532c
#
_cell.length_a   1.000
_cell.length_b   1.000
_cell.length_c   1.000
_cell.angle_alpha   90.00
_cell.angle_beta   90.00
_cell.angle_gamma   90.00
#
_symmetry.space_group_name_H-M   'P 1'
#
loop_
_entity.id
_entity.type
_entity.pdbx_description
1 polymer ?
#
loop_
_entity_poly.entity_id
_entity_poly.type
_entity_poly.pdbx_seq_one_letter_code
_entity_poly.pdbx_strand_id
1 'polypeptide(L)'
;MPHSSGGGSHRSGSHRSHSSHSSHRGGSSTPSRRVRRNNFAGSTRYVYYEKNKPVFVYANYDITQKRSSFRYLILLFYIPFILALIPMFKSAVHHPVKLKPDYDTEIIIDDKIGAIDNISSLEKSLNDFYDETGITPAVMTVYNEEWQNNYDNLENYAYDLYVNAFSDEKHWLIVYSESYQSSDSFVDWYFEGMQGDDTDNIITENVAERFTDNLNKSLTARSRYTVSEAIGNTFEDIIPYAMSTTINGGVIITSIV
;
A
#
# COMPACT_ATOMS: atom_id res chain seq x y z
N MET A 1 -6.76 -19.24 -8.26
CA MET A 1 -8.08 -19.02 -8.89
C MET A 1 -8.27 -17.52 -9.06
N PRO A 2 -8.71 -17.02 -10.23
CA PRO A 2 -8.90 -15.59 -10.42
C PRO A 2 -9.89 -15.04 -9.39
N HIS A 3 -9.72 -13.79 -8.99
CA HIS A 3 -10.60 -13.12 -8.04
C HIS A 3 -10.87 -11.67 -8.46
N SER A 4 -11.95 -11.10 -7.94
CA SER A 4 -12.33 -9.71 -8.20
C SER A 4 -11.28 -8.74 -7.65
N SER A 5 -10.87 -7.77 -8.47
CA SER A 5 -10.00 -6.67 -8.09
C SER A 5 -10.77 -5.40 -7.69
N GLY A 6 -12.08 -5.50 -7.54
CA GLY A 6 -12.98 -4.47 -7.05
C GLY A 6 -13.97 -3.94 -8.08
N GLY A 7 -15.22 -3.89 -7.67
CA GLY A 7 -16.34 -3.31 -8.40
C GLY A 7 -16.86 -2.04 -7.70
N GLY A 8 -17.23 -1.02 -8.46
CA GLY A 8 -17.72 0.25 -7.90
C GLY A 8 -19.23 0.25 -7.70
N SER A 9 -19.68 0.46 -6.47
CA SER A 9 -21.04 0.86 -6.14
C SER A 9 -21.06 2.08 -5.21
N HIS A 10 -21.95 3.04 -5.45
CA HIS A 10 -22.10 4.26 -4.66
C HIS A 10 -22.53 3.97 -3.22
N ARG A 11 -21.72 4.42 -2.22
CA ARG A 11 -22.19 4.68 -0.85
C ARG A 11 -21.57 5.94 -0.29
N SER A 12 -22.40 6.94 -0.02
CA SER A 12 -22.04 8.14 0.73
C SER A 12 -21.99 7.84 2.24
N GLY A 13 -20.90 8.18 2.91
CA GLY A 13 -20.72 8.05 4.36
C GLY A 13 -20.01 9.25 4.98
N SER A 14 -20.64 9.83 5.97
CA SER A 14 -20.39 11.09 6.66
C SER A 14 -19.11 11.12 7.52
N HIS A 15 -18.48 12.32 7.52
CA HIS A 15 -17.34 12.69 8.37
C HIS A 15 -17.67 12.74 9.86
N ARG A 16 -16.74 12.26 10.71
CA ARG A 16 -16.62 12.65 12.12
C ARG A 16 -15.19 13.07 12.45
N SER A 17 -15.08 14.33 12.85
CA SER A 17 -13.88 14.92 13.42
C SER A 17 -13.69 14.51 14.89
N HIS A 18 -12.48 14.15 15.31
CA HIS A 18 -12.13 14.02 16.73
C HIS A 18 -10.96 14.90 17.13
N SER A 19 -11.20 15.61 18.23
CA SER A 19 -10.35 16.56 18.91
C SER A 19 -9.15 15.92 19.62
N SER A 20 -8.02 16.63 19.56
CA SER A 20 -6.78 16.33 20.24
C SER A 20 -6.87 16.57 21.77
N HIS A 21 -6.46 15.58 22.58
CA HIS A 21 -6.15 15.78 23.99
C HIS A 21 -4.65 15.85 24.21
N SER A 22 -4.21 16.96 24.81
CA SER A 22 -2.86 17.18 25.30
C SER A 22 -2.60 16.40 26.59
N SER A 23 -1.64 15.49 26.60
CA SER A 23 -1.17 14.80 27.78
C SER A 23 -0.05 15.58 28.46
N HIS A 24 -0.25 15.95 29.72
CA HIS A 24 0.77 16.51 30.62
C HIS A 24 1.86 15.45 30.91
N ARG A 25 3.10 15.76 30.55
CA ARG A 25 4.28 15.01 31.00
C ARG A 25 4.62 15.43 32.43
N GLY A 26 4.38 14.55 33.41
CA GLY A 26 4.97 14.60 34.72
C GLY A 26 6.48 14.34 34.63
N GLY A 27 7.29 15.38 34.75
CA GLY A 27 8.74 15.25 34.82
C GLY A 27 9.17 14.72 36.18
N SER A 28 9.73 13.51 36.25
CA SER A 28 10.52 13.03 37.39
C SER A 28 11.81 13.83 37.46
N SER A 29 11.90 14.78 38.40
CA SER A 29 13.11 15.58 38.67
C SER A 29 14.10 14.79 39.50
N THR A 30 14.81 13.83 38.92
CA THR A 30 16.06 13.32 39.50
C THR A 30 17.10 14.42 39.44
N PRO A 31 17.72 14.84 40.56
CA PRO A 31 18.69 15.89 40.57
C PRO A 31 19.85 15.52 39.64
N SER A 32 20.15 16.40 38.70
CA SER A 32 21.24 16.17 37.73
C SER A 32 22.57 15.95 38.46
N ARG A 33 23.27 14.85 38.16
CA ARG A 33 24.60 14.56 38.72
C ARG A 33 25.59 15.61 38.30
N ARG A 34 26.17 16.28 39.29
CA ARG A 34 27.15 17.38 39.09
C ARG A 34 28.46 17.06 39.76
N VAL A 35 29.56 17.35 39.08
CA VAL A 35 30.91 17.33 39.60
C VAL A 35 31.52 18.69 39.29
N ARG A 36 32.08 19.37 40.32
CA ARG A 36 32.74 20.67 40.16
C ARG A 36 34.01 20.74 41.02
N ARG A 37 34.92 21.66 40.69
CA ARG A 37 36.11 21.95 41.53
C ARG A 37 35.78 22.77 42.76
N ASN A 38 34.68 23.50 42.78
CA ASN A 38 34.23 24.33 43.88
C ASN A 38 33.05 23.68 44.61
N ASN A 39 32.95 23.91 45.91
CA ASN A 39 31.86 23.47 46.75
C ASN A 39 30.53 24.06 46.29
N PHE A 40 29.46 23.25 46.32
CA PHE A 40 28.08 23.66 46.06
C PHE A 40 27.12 22.92 47.00
N ALA A 41 25.94 23.45 47.19
CA ALA A 41 24.94 22.91 48.11
C ALA A 41 24.63 21.43 47.79
N GLY A 42 24.70 20.55 48.80
CA GLY A 42 24.47 19.10 48.67
C GLY A 42 25.62 18.31 48.05
N SER A 43 26.81 18.89 47.92
CA SER A 43 28.00 18.19 47.42
C SER A 43 28.86 17.62 48.55
N THR A 44 29.45 16.44 48.30
CA THR A 44 30.47 15.79 49.12
C THR A 44 31.83 16.01 48.46
N ARG A 45 32.87 16.28 49.30
CA ARG A 45 34.23 16.48 48.84
C ARG A 45 34.94 15.14 48.64
N TYR A 46 35.51 14.95 47.45
CA TYR A 46 36.34 13.80 47.10
C TYR A 46 37.75 14.29 46.79
N VAL A 47 38.75 13.44 47.13
CA VAL A 47 40.20 13.73 46.89
C VAL A 47 40.72 12.62 45.97
N TYR A 48 41.40 13.01 44.91
CA TYR A 48 42.22 12.09 44.13
C TYR A 48 43.60 12.68 43.91
N TYR A 49 44.58 11.86 43.60
CA TYR A 49 45.96 12.31 43.43
C TYR A 49 46.29 12.32 41.93
N GLU A 50 46.71 13.47 41.43
CA GLU A 50 47.24 13.65 40.08
C GLU A 50 48.68 14.09 40.17
N LYS A 51 49.64 13.31 39.63
CA LYS A 51 51.08 13.58 39.70
C LYS A 51 51.53 13.84 41.12
N ASN A 52 51.14 13.04 42.10
CA ASN A 52 51.41 13.16 43.52
C ASN A 52 50.91 14.46 44.23
N LYS A 53 50.00 15.19 43.54
CA LYS A 53 49.36 16.37 44.16
C LYS A 53 47.88 16.04 44.42
N PRO A 54 47.32 16.37 45.60
CA PRO A 54 45.92 16.14 45.90
C PRO A 54 45.06 17.13 45.10
N VAL A 55 44.10 16.59 44.38
CA VAL A 55 43.08 17.35 43.65
C VAL A 55 41.72 17.12 44.31
N PHE A 56 41.04 18.21 44.65
CA PHE A 56 39.74 18.17 45.28
C PHE A 56 38.63 18.36 44.23
N VAL A 57 37.59 17.50 44.31
CA VAL A 57 36.38 17.65 43.51
C VAL A 57 35.17 17.50 44.43
N TYR A 58 34.12 18.20 44.09
CA TYR A 58 32.83 18.17 44.80
C TYR A 58 31.76 17.57 43.92
N ALA A 59 31.05 16.52 44.43
CA ALA A 59 29.99 15.86 43.69
C ALA A 59 28.75 15.68 44.56
N ASN A 60 27.55 15.74 43.97
CA ASN A 60 26.29 15.46 44.63
C ASN A 60 25.88 13.97 44.55
N TYR A 61 26.81 13.13 44.17
CA TYR A 61 26.65 11.68 44.13
C TYR A 61 27.99 11.00 44.45
N ASP A 62 27.97 9.74 44.83
CA ASP A 62 29.18 8.99 45.10
C ASP A 62 29.94 8.66 43.80
N ILE A 63 31.07 9.33 43.58
CA ILE A 63 31.95 9.13 42.43
C ILE A 63 32.86 7.92 42.56
N THR A 64 32.96 7.31 43.75
CA THR A 64 33.81 6.14 44.00
C THR A 64 33.10 4.83 43.59
N GLN A 65 31.79 4.85 43.50
CA GLN A 65 31.05 3.69 43.04
C GLN A 65 31.41 3.36 41.59
N LYS A 66 32.11 2.25 41.37
CA LYS A 66 32.30 1.68 40.05
C LYS A 66 30.94 1.37 39.47
N ARG A 67 30.59 1.99 38.32
CA ARG A 67 29.41 1.62 37.59
C ARG A 67 29.50 0.15 37.25
N SER A 68 28.58 -0.63 37.81
CA SER A 68 28.50 -2.06 37.50
C SER A 68 28.34 -2.28 35.99
N SER A 69 29.28 -3.01 35.39
CA SER A 69 29.22 -3.45 34.00
C SER A 69 28.00 -4.34 33.72
N PHE A 70 27.32 -4.80 34.78
CA PHE A 70 26.07 -5.57 34.69
C PHE A 70 24.96 -4.85 33.90
N ARG A 71 25.01 -3.52 33.84
CA ARG A 71 24.06 -2.74 32.99
C ARG A 71 24.17 -3.08 31.51
N TYR A 72 25.36 -3.47 31.04
CA TYR A 72 25.53 -3.88 29.64
C TYR A 72 25.07 -5.31 29.38
N LEU A 73 25.04 -6.17 30.40
CA LEU A 73 24.42 -7.51 30.30
C LEU A 73 22.92 -7.46 30.00
N ILE A 74 22.22 -6.42 30.49
CA ILE A 74 20.81 -6.20 30.16
C ILE A 74 20.63 -5.97 28.65
N LEU A 75 21.55 -5.27 27.98
CA LEU A 75 21.51 -5.08 26.54
C LEU A 75 21.61 -6.41 25.77
N LEU A 76 22.30 -7.41 26.32
CA LEU A 76 22.44 -8.73 25.72
C LEU A 76 21.08 -9.47 25.63
N PHE A 77 20.18 -9.21 26.57
CA PHE A 77 18.82 -9.76 26.54
C PHE A 77 17.95 -9.15 25.42
N TYR A 78 18.26 -7.94 24.96
CA TYR A 78 17.52 -7.30 23.84
C TYR A 78 17.98 -7.79 22.47
N ILE A 79 19.17 -8.40 22.34
CA ILE A 79 19.67 -8.90 21.06
C ILE A 79 18.71 -9.89 20.39
N PRO A 80 18.19 -10.95 21.06
CA PRO A 80 17.23 -11.87 20.43
C PRO A 80 15.94 -11.18 20.03
N PHE A 81 15.47 -10.18 20.78
CA PHE A 81 14.28 -9.39 20.38
C PHE A 81 14.56 -8.54 19.16
N ILE A 82 15.72 -7.89 19.07
CA ILE A 82 16.12 -7.12 17.88
C ILE A 82 16.25 -8.04 16.67
N LEU A 83 16.87 -9.21 16.84
CA LEU A 83 16.99 -10.21 15.77
C LEU A 83 15.63 -10.75 15.31
N ALA A 84 14.67 -10.90 16.21
CA ALA A 84 13.31 -11.31 15.88
C ALA A 84 12.52 -10.22 15.12
N LEU A 85 12.82 -8.94 15.34
CA LEU A 85 12.19 -7.83 14.62
C LEU A 85 12.66 -7.74 13.15
N ILE A 86 13.86 -8.20 12.81
CA ILE A 86 14.39 -8.10 11.44
C ILE A 86 13.49 -8.81 10.41
N PRO A 87 13.07 -10.09 10.58
CA PRO A 87 12.16 -10.74 9.64
C PRO A 87 10.79 -10.07 9.60
N MET A 88 10.31 -9.53 10.73
CA MET A 88 9.03 -8.82 10.79
C MET A 88 9.07 -7.52 9.97
N PHE A 89 10.17 -6.74 10.04
CA PHE A 89 10.34 -5.58 9.18
C PHE A 89 10.48 -5.95 7.70
N LYS A 90 11.13 -7.07 7.38
CA LYS A 90 11.20 -7.56 6.00
C LYS A 90 9.84 -7.94 5.45
N SER A 91 8.97 -8.56 6.24
CA SER A 91 7.60 -8.92 5.83
C SER A 91 6.66 -7.71 5.75
N ALA A 92 6.98 -6.60 6.44
CA ALA A 92 6.21 -5.37 6.37
C ALA A 92 6.52 -4.54 5.11
N VAL A 93 7.63 -4.82 4.42
CA VAL A 93 8.03 -4.11 3.20
C VAL A 93 7.62 -4.95 2.00
N HIS A 94 6.69 -4.40 1.22
CA HIS A 94 6.23 -5.01 -0.02
C HIS A 94 7.03 -4.46 -1.19
N HIS A 95 7.66 -5.36 -1.95
CA HIS A 95 8.40 -5.05 -3.17
C HIS A 95 7.73 -5.75 -4.35
N PRO A 96 6.99 -5.03 -5.20
CA PRO A 96 6.46 -5.63 -6.41
C PRO A 96 7.60 -6.06 -7.34
N VAL A 97 7.44 -7.20 -7.98
CA VAL A 97 8.43 -7.76 -8.92
C VAL A 97 7.71 -7.99 -10.24
N LYS A 98 8.24 -7.37 -11.30
CA LYS A 98 7.72 -7.54 -12.67
C LYS A 98 7.62 -9.01 -13.03
N LEU A 99 6.48 -9.44 -13.56
CA LEU A 99 6.27 -10.80 -14.04
C LEU A 99 7.14 -11.10 -15.26
N LYS A 100 7.56 -12.36 -15.38
CA LYS A 100 8.36 -12.79 -16.53
C LYS A 100 7.43 -13.25 -17.66
N PRO A 101 7.76 -12.96 -18.92
CA PRO A 101 6.93 -13.33 -20.08
C PRO A 101 7.14 -14.82 -20.43
N ASP A 102 6.66 -15.75 -19.62
CA ASP A 102 6.68 -17.20 -19.83
C ASP A 102 5.27 -17.79 -20.08
N TYR A 103 4.33 -16.94 -20.51
CA TYR A 103 2.92 -17.21 -20.71
C TYR A 103 2.39 -16.43 -21.93
N ASP A 104 1.10 -16.51 -22.21
CA ASP A 104 0.47 -15.75 -23.29
C ASP A 104 0.47 -14.25 -22.94
N THR A 105 1.14 -13.47 -23.77
CA THR A 105 1.30 -12.02 -23.59
C THR A 105 0.49 -11.20 -24.59
N GLU A 106 -0.46 -11.83 -25.30
CA GLU A 106 -1.34 -11.12 -26.25
C GLU A 106 -2.35 -10.24 -25.48
N ILE A 107 -2.28 -8.93 -25.73
CA ILE A 107 -3.25 -7.97 -25.20
C ILE A 107 -4.55 -8.10 -25.95
N ILE A 108 -5.63 -8.36 -25.23
CA ILE A 108 -6.96 -8.54 -25.80
C ILE A 108 -7.79 -7.27 -25.60
N ILE A 109 -8.33 -6.73 -26.71
CA ILE A 109 -9.36 -5.69 -26.70
C ILE A 109 -10.55 -6.23 -27.52
N ASP A 110 -11.56 -6.75 -26.81
CA ASP A 110 -12.80 -7.29 -27.43
C ASP A 110 -13.94 -6.29 -27.22
N ASP A 111 -14.13 -5.41 -28.19
CA ASP A 111 -15.16 -4.37 -28.15
C ASP A 111 -16.44 -4.79 -28.86
N LYS A 112 -17.31 -5.53 -28.19
CA LYS A 112 -18.58 -6.02 -28.76
C LYS A 112 -19.64 -4.94 -28.90
N ILE A 113 -19.60 -3.90 -28.08
CA ILE A 113 -20.64 -2.88 -28.03
C ILE A 113 -20.25 -1.57 -28.72
N GLY A 114 -19.01 -1.47 -29.25
CA GLY A 114 -18.51 -0.26 -29.92
C GLY A 114 -18.27 0.90 -28.95
N ALA A 115 -17.96 0.61 -27.67
CA ALA A 115 -17.70 1.63 -26.65
C ALA A 115 -16.27 2.20 -26.73
N ILE A 116 -15.36 1.50 -27.40
CA ILE A 116 -13.95 1.87 -27.51
C ILE A 116 -13.75 2.70 -28.79
N ASP A 117 -13.78 3.99 -28.67
CA ASP A 117 -13.64 4.94 -29.78
C ASP A 117 -12.21 5.04 -30.35
N ASN A 118 -11.18 4.73 -29.52
CA ASN A 118 -9.77 4.79 -29.93
C ASN A 118 -8.99 3.56 -29.45
N ILE A 119 -9.11 2.47 -30.19
CA ILE A 119 -8.43 1.19 -29.91
C ILE A 119 -6.92 1.38 -29.84
N SER A 120 -6.31 2.11 -30.79
CA SER A 120 -4.86 2.26 -30.82
C SER A 120 -4.29 3.03 -29.62
N SER A 121 -5.02 4.03 -29.11
CA SER A 121 -4.63 4.74 -27.89
C SER A 121 -4.74 3.85 -26.66
N LEU A 122 -5.83 3.10 -26.54
CA LEU A 122 -6.04 2.15 -25.48
C LEU A 122 -4.94 1.06 -25.49
N GLU A 123 -4.71 0.44 -26.66
CA GLU A 123 -3.69 -0.58 -26.84
C GLU A 123 -2.30 -0.09 -26.41
N LYS A 124 -1.97 1.16 -26.71
CA LYS A 124 -0.71 1.78 -26.25
C LYS A 124 -0.63 1.83 -24.72
N SER A 125 -1.67 2.33 -24.05
CA SER A 125 -1.69 2.41 -22.57
C SER A 125 -1.62 1.02 -21.92
N LEU A 126 -2.27 0.01 -22.51
CA LEU A 126 -2.20 -1.37 -22.06
C LEU A 126 -0.81 -1.98 -22.26
N ASN A 127 -0.13 -1.69 -23.40
CA ASN A 127 1.24 -2.11 -23.63
C ASN A 127 2.20 -1.44 -22.63
N ASP A 128 2.07 -0.14 -22.37
CA ASP A 128 2.88 0.58 -21.39
C ASP A 128 2.73 -0.06 -19.99
N PHE A 129 1.52 -0.45 -19.61
CA PHE A 129 1.26 -1.19 -18.36
C PHE A 129 1.92 -2.57 -18.36
N TYR A 130 1.78 -3.36 -19.42
CA TYR A 130 2.43 -4.66 -19.56
C TYR A 130 3.95 -4.52 -19.49
N ASP A 131 4.51 -3.54 -20.19
CA ASP A 131 5.95 -3.30 -20.24
C ASP A 131 6.54 -2.99 -18.88
N GLU A 132 5.80 -2.38 -17.97
CA GLU A 132 6.27 -2.06 -16.62
C GLU A 132 6.01 -3.18 -15.61
N THR A 133 4.85 -3.82 -15.69
CA THR A 133 4.40 -4.80 -14.67
C THR A 133 4.66 -6.26 -15.07
N GLY A 134 4.64 -6.53 -16.36
CA GLY A 134 4.61 -7.90 -16.90
C GLY A 134 3.25 -8.58 -16.77
N ILE A 135 2.21 -7.90 -16.29
CA ILE A 135 0.82 -8.41 -16.26
C ILE A 135 0.20 -8.12 -17.62
N THR A 136 -0.40 -9.13 -18.27
CA THR A 136 -1.11 -8.93 -19.54
C THR A 136 -2.51 -8.38 -19.28
N PRO A 137 -2.79 -7.10 -19.62
CA PRO A 137 -4.11 -6.54 -19.47
C PRO A 137 -5.04 -6.99 -20.59
N ALA A 138 -6.32 -7.10 -20.29
CA ALA A 138 -7.37 -7.32 -21.28
C ALA A 138 -8.56 -6.41 -20.99
N VAL A 139 -9.24 -5.97 -22.05
CA VAL A 139 -10.46 -5.16 -21.97
C VAL A 139 -11.53 -5.81 -22.82
N MET A 140 -12.67 -6.11 -22.22
CA MET A 140 -13.83 -6.65 -22.92
C MET A 140 -15.04 -5.76 -22.65
N THR A 141 -15.79 -5.44 -23.70
CA THR A 141 -17.03 -4.68 -23.56
C THR A 141 -18.24 -5.56 -23.90
N VAL A 142 -19.30 -5.44 -23.10
CA VAL A 142 -20.48 -6.28 -23.22
C VAL A 142 -21.75 -5.47 -22.95
N TYR A 143 -22.91 -6.00 -23.38
CA TYR A 143 -24.18 -5.39 -23.00
C TYR A 143 -24.62 -5.83 -21.59
N ASN A 144 -25.27 -4.94 -20.84
CA ASN A 144 -25.84 -5.25 -19.52
C ASN A 144 -26.77 -6.47 -19.57
N GLU A 145 -27.53 -6.57 -20.62
CA GLU A 145 -28.53 -7.64 -20.84
C GLU A 145 -27.89 -9.03 -21.02
N GLU A 146 -26.60 -9.10 -21.39
CA GLU A 146 -25.91 -10.39 -21.55
C GLU A 146 -25.65 -11.04 -20.18
N TRP A 147 -25.28 -10.26 -19.18
CA TRP A 147 -25.01 -10.80 -17.86
C TRP A 147 -26.18 -10.73 -16.89
N GLN A 148 -27.03 -9.68 -16.96
CA GLN A 148 -28.17 -9.52 -16.04
C GLN A 148 -29.23 -10.64 -16.16
N ASN A 149 -29.33 -11.30 -17.31
CA ASN A 149 -30.26 -12.38 -17.52
C ASN A 149 -29.79 -13.75 -17.01
N ASN A 150 -28.47 -13.93 -16.83
CA ASN A 150 -27.87 -15.24 -16.59
C ASN A 150 -26.99 -15.31 -15.36
N TYR A 151 -26.60 -14.16 -14.79
CA TYR A 151 -25.69 -14.04 -13.65
C TYR A 151 -26.28 -13.12 -12.59
N ASP A 152 -25.93 -13.36 -11.33
CA ASP A 152 -26.38 -12.54 -10.20
C ASP A 152 -25.75 -11.14 -10.20
N ASN A 153 -24.54 -11.00 -10.76
CA ASN A 153 -23.79 -9.75 -10.85
C ASN A 153 -22.76 -9.82 -11.99
N LEU A 154 -22.14 -8.67 -12.29
CA LEU A 154 -21.11 -8.56 -13.31
C LEU A 154 -19.81 -9.30 -12.91
N GLU A 155 -19.53 -9.41 -11.61
CA GLU A 155 -18.36 -10.14 -11.08
C GLU A 155 -18.38 -11.61 -11.50
N ASN A 156 -19.51 -12.30 -11.31
CA ASN A 156 -19.66 -13.70 -11.70
C ASN A 156 -19.52 -13.90 -13.23
N TYR A 157 -20.03 -12.95 -14.00
CA TYR A 157 -19.87 -12.97 -15.45
C TYR A 157 -18.41 -12.73 -15.89
N ALA A 158 -17.74 -11.75 -15.27
CA ALA A 158 -16.34 -11.45 -15.53
C ALA A 158 -15.43 -12.62 -15.15
N TYR A 159 -15.75 -13.32 -14.05
CA TYR A 159 -15.05 -14.54 -13.67
C TYR A 159 -15.13 -15.61 -14.76
N ASP A 160 -16.33 -15.88 -15.28
CA ASP A 160 -16.50 -16.87 -16.36
C ASP A 160 -15.79 -16.43 -17.64
N LEU A 161 -15.82 -15.13 -17.98
CA LEU A 161 -15.03 -14.62 -19.11
C LEU A 161 -13.53 -14.85 -18.90
N TYR A 162 -13.01 -14.56 -17.70
CA TYR A 162 -11.59 -14.75 -17.38
C TYR A 162 -11.18 -16.21 -17.55
N VAL A 163 -11.89 -17.14 -16.90
CA VAL A 163 -11.57 -18.58 -16.92
C VAL A 163 -11.65 -19.17 -18.33
N ASN A 164 -12.53 -18.64 -19.18
CA ASN A 164 -12.68 -19.09 -20.56
C ASN A 164 -11.64 -18.47 -21.51
N ALA A 165 -11.17 -17.27 -21.23
CA ALA A 165 -10.21 -16.55 -22.07
C ALA A 165 -8.76 -16.91 -21.77
N PHE A 166 -8.42 -17.16 -20.50
CA PHE A 166 -7.04 -17.33 -20.04
C PHE A 166 -6.81 -18.70 -19.42
N SER A 167 -5.65 -19.29 -19.72
CA SER A 167 -5.21 -20.58 -19.18
C SER A 167 -4.25 -20.45 -18.00
N ASP A 168 -3.87 -19.21 -17.65
CA ASP A 168 -2.95 -18.87 -16.57
C ASP A 168 -3.51 -17.74 -15.68
N GLU A 169 -2.79 -17.40 -14.62
CA GLU A 169 -3.21 -16.45 -13.59
C GLU A 169 -2.43 -15.12 -13.67
N LYS A 170 -1.92 -14.74 -14.85
CA LYS A 170 -1.06 -13.57 -15.06
C LYS A 170 -1.71 -12.44 -15.85
N HIS A 171 -3.03 -12.50 -15.97
CA HIS A 171 -3.84 -11.52 -16.69
C HIS A 171 -4.62 -10.61 -15.73
N TRP A 172 -4.95 -9.43 -16.22
CA TRP A 172 -5.88 -8.52 -15.57
C TRP A 172 -6.95 -8.08 -16.57
N LEU A 173 -8.15 -8.64 -16.43
CA LEU A 173 -9.30 -8.37 -17.28
C LEU A 173 -10.14 -7.24 -16.70
N ILE A 174 -10.46 -6.24 -17.52
CA ILE A 174 -11.48 -5.24 -17.24
C ILE A 174 -12.68 -5.50 -18.14
N VAL A 175 -13.81 -5.78 -17.55
CA VAL A 175 -15.10 -5.91 -18.25
C VAL A 175 -15.85 -4.62 -18.08
N TYR A 176 -16.17 -3.95 -19.19
CA TYR A 176 -17.02 -2.77 -19.22
C TYR A 176 -18.37 -3.12 -19.84
N SER A 177 -19.46 -2.61 -19.27
CA SER A 177 -20.80 -2.98 -19.69
C SER A 177 -21.72 -1.77 -19.77
N GLU A 178 -22.53 -1.71 -20.85
CA GLU A 178 -23.61 -0.72 -21.05
C GLU A 178 -24.89 -1.38 -21.49
N SER A 179 -26.04 -0.74 -21.19
CA SER A 179 -27.35 -1.21 -21.72
C SER A 179 -27.48 -0.96 -23.22
N TYR A 180 -28.20 -1.81 -23.92
CA TYR A 180 -28.66 -1.57 -25.30
C TYR A 180 -29.42 -0.24 -25.49
N GLN A 181 -29.99 0.29 -24.39
CA GLN A 181 -30.76 1.53 -24.39
C GLN A 181 -29.94 2.75 -24.03
N SER A 182 -28.62 2.59 -23.91
CA SER A 182 -27.71 3.73 -23.63
C SER A 182 -27.83 4.81 -24.69
N SER A 183 -27.80 6.06 -24.27
CA SER A 183 -27.85 7.25 -25.11
C SER A 183 -26.90 8.32 -24.54
N ASP A 184 -26.57 9.34 -25.34
CA ASP A 184 -25.70 10.45 -24.91
C ASP A 184 -26.16 11.15 -23.61
N SER A 185 -27.46 11.10 -23.31
CA SER A 185 -28.07 11.73 -22.13
C SER A 185 -28.27 10.79 -20.95
N PHE A 186 -28.23 9.48 -21.17
CA PHE A 186 -28.42 8.47 -20.14
C PHE A 186 -27.65 7.21 -20.50
N VAL A 187 -26.65 6.88 -19.67
CA VAL A 187 -25.85 5.66 -19.81
C VAL A 187 -25.88 4.92 -18.49
N ASP A 188 -26.41 3.71 -18.54
CA ASP A 188 -26.39 2.75 -17.45
C ASP A 188 -25.18 1.83 -17.66
N TRP A 189 -24.07 2.16 -16.99
CA TRP A 189 -22.81 1.46 -17.15
C TRP A 189 -22.32 0.82 -15.85
N TYR A 190 -21.62 -0.27 -16.03
CA TYR A 190 -20.95 -1.02 -14.98
C TYR A 190 -19.53 -1.39 -15.45
N PHE A 191 -18.67 -1.66 -14.53
CA PHE A 191 -17.39 -2.32 -14.83
C PHE A 191 -16.99 -3.25 -13.69
N GLU A 192 -16.19 -4.25 -14.05
CA GLU A 192 -15.60 -5.19 -13.11
C GLU A 192 -14.15 -5.48 -13.53
N GLY A 193 -13.24 -5.56 -12.53
CA GLY A 193 -11.86 -5.99 -12.70
C GLY A 193 -11.69 -7.41 -12.19
N MET A 194 -11.13 -8.29 -13.02
CA MET A 194 -10.81 -9.66 -12.65
C MET A 194 -9.31 -9.91 -12.83
N GLN A 195 -8.65 -10.35 -11.78
CA GLN A 195 -7.21 -10.60 -11.81
C GLN A 195 -6.88 -12.04 -11.41
N GLY A 196 -5.78 -12.56 -11.95
CA GLY A 196 -5.28 -13.87 -11.56
C GLY A 196 -4.37 -13.80 -10.32
N ASP A 197 -4.30 -14.88 -9.56
CA ASP A 197 -3.55 -14.98 -8.29
C ASP A 197 -2.06 -14.60 -8.44
N ASP A 198 -1.44 -14.89 -9.58
CA ASP A 198 -0.02 -14.54 -9.84
C ASP A 198 0.23 -13.02 -9.93
N THR A 199 -0.83 -12.22 -10.10
CA THR A 199 -0.73 -10.75 -10.20
C THR A 199 -0.77 -10.04 -8.85
N ASP A 200 -1.15 -10.73 -7.76
CA ASP A 200 -1.41 -10.15 -6.42
C ASP A 200 -0.23 -9.39 -5.82
N ASN A 201 0.99 -9.79 -6.21
CA ASN A 201 2.18 -9.08 -5.76
C ASN A 201 2.34 -7.69 -6.40
N ILE A 202 1.59 -7.39 -7.45
CA ILE A 202 1.63 -6.11 -8.16
C ILE A 202 0.29 -5.41 -7.99
N ILE A 203 -0.82 -6.11 -8.25
CA ILE A 203 -2.17 -5.60 -8.08
C ILE A 203 -2.66 -5.94 -6.67
N THR A 204 -2.11 -5.25 -5.70
CA THR A 204 -2.56 -5.36 -4.31
C THR A 204 -3.95 -4.73 -4.14
N GLU A 205 -4.64 -5.05 -3.04
CA GLU A 205 -5.93 -4.45 -2.70
C GLU A 205 -5.93 -2.91 -2.85
N ASN A 206 -4.91 -2.23 -2.34
CA ASN A 206 -4.79 -0.77 -2.45
C ASN A 206 -4.62 -0.28 -3.90
N VAL A 207 -3.93 -1.06 -4.75
CA VAL A 207 -3.76 -0.75 -6.17
C VAL A 207 -5.07 -0.96 -6.91
N ALA A 208 -5.77 -2.05 -6.64
CA ALA A 208 -7.06 -2.37 -7.21
C ALA A 208 -8.15 -1.34 -6.81
N GLU A 209 -8.23 -0.96 -5.53
CA GLU A 209 -9.11 0.11 -5.06
C GLU A 209 -8.85 1.44 -5.76
N ARG A 210 -7.57 1.80 -5.88
CA ARG A 210 -7.18 3.04 -6.57
C ARG A 210 -7.54 3.02 -8.05
N PHE A 211 -7.35 1.89 -8.72
CA PHE A 211 -7.76 1.70 -10.11
C PHE A 211 -9.27 1.88 -10.24
N THR A 212 -10.04 1.18 -9.41
CA THR A 212 -11.50 1.26 -9.36
C THR A 212 -11.99 2.69 -9.14
N ASP A 213 -11.39 3.41 -8.18
CA ASP A 213 -11.72 4.80 -7.89
C ASP A 213 -11.43 5.75 -9.06
N ASN A 214 -10.27 5.59 -9.71
CA ASN A 214 -9.87 6.43 -10.85
C ASN A 214 -10.74 6.16 -12.06
N LEU A 215 -11.00 4.88 -12.37
CA LEU A 215 -11.86 4.49 -13.49
C LEU A 215 -13.29 4.98 -13.28
N ASN A 216 -13.85 4.79 -12.07
CA ASN A 216 -15.19 5.29 -11.74
C ASN A 216 -15.31 6.81 -11.89
N LYS A 217 -14.31 7.58 -11.44
CA LYS A 217 -14.27 9.05 -11.61
C LYS A 217 -14.24 9.44 -13.09
N SER A 218 -13.40 8.76 -13.88
CA SER A 218 -13.24 9.04 -15.31
C SER A 218 -14.50 8.70 -16.10
N LEU A 219 -15.10 7.53 -15.85
CA LEU A 219 -16.36 7.12 -16.47
C LEU A 219 -17.56 7.99 -16.07
N THR A 220 -17.57 8.51 -14.84
CA THR A 220 -18.60 9.48 -14.39
C THR A 220 -18.43 10.82 -15.10
N ALA A 221 -17.20 11.18 -15.47
CA ALA A 221 -16.90 12.46 -16.16
C ALA A 221 -16.96 12.32 -17.70
N ARG A 222 -17.98 11.66 -18.26
CA ARG A 222 -18.15 11.39 -19.71
C ARG A 222 -18.10 12.61 -20.62
N SER A 223 -18.40 13.78 -20.14
CA SER A 223 -18.24 15.01 -20.93
C SER A 223 -16.76 15.37 -21.18
N ARG A 224 -15.84 14.72 -20.46
CA ARG A 224 -14.40 14.99 -20.52
C ARG A 224 -13.59 13.81 -21.07
N TYR A 225 -14.02 12.58 -20.81
CA TYR A 225 -13.31 11.38 -21.17
C TYR A 225 -14.25 10.42 -21.94
N THR A 226 -13.74 9.82 -22.99
CA THR A 226 -14.35 8.67 -23.65
C THR A 226 -14.08 7.40 -22.82
N VAL A 227 -14.71 6.28 -23.17
CA VAL A 227 -14.48 5.01 -22.46
C VAL A 227 -13.03 4.54 -22.63
N SER A 228 -12.50 4.62 -23.86
CA SER A 228 -11.12 4.26 -24.14
C SER A 228 -10.11 5.13 -23.38
N GLU A 229 -10.34 6.44 -23.31
CA GLU A 229 -9.52 7.36 -22.53
C GLU A 229 -9.63 7.10 -21.02
N ALA A 230 -10.84 6.83 -20.51
CA ALA A 230 -11.04 6.52 -19.09
C ALA A 230 -10.27 5.28 -18.67
N ILE A 231 -10.35 4.20 -19.44
CA ILE A 231 -9.65 2.94 -19.16
C ILE A 231 -8.14 3.15 -19.34
N GLY A 232 -7.70 3.66 -20.50
CA GLY A 232 -6.28 3.83 -20.82
C GLY A 232 -5.55 4.71 -19.81
N ASN A 233 -6.09 5.91 -19.50
CA ASN A 233 -5.51 6.81 -18.52
C ASN A 233 -5.44 6.16 -17.13
N THR A 234 -6.43 5.34 -16.76
CA THR A 234 -6.42 4.65 -15.47
C THR A 234 -5.30 3.62 -15.40
N PHE A 235 -5.04 2.88 -16.48
CA PHE A 235 -3.89 1.97 -16.55
C PHE A 235 -2.56 2.74 -16.46
N GLU A 236 -2.40 3.84 -17.17
CA GLU A 236 -1.19 4.68 -17.09
C GLU A 236 -0.99 5.26 -15.66
N ASP A 237 -2.05 5.77 -15.04
CA ASP A 237 -2.01 6.37 -13.71
C ASP A 237 -1.67 5.38 -12.61
N ILE A 238 -1.99 4.08 -12.80
CA ILE A 238 -1.76 3.07 -11.76
C ILE A 238 -0.33 2.51 -11.76
N ILE A 239 0.39 2.56 -12.87
CA ILE A 239 1.76 2.00 -13.02
C ILE A 239 2.70 2.41 -11.87
N PRO A 240 2.86 3.70 -11.55
CA PRO A 240 3.80 4.11 -10.50
C PRO A 240 3.41 3.60 -9.12
N TYR A 241 2.13 3.31 -8.88
CA TYR A 241 1.65 2.75 -7.60
C TYR A 241 1.80 1.24 -7.57
N ALA A 242 1.48 0.55 -8.66
CA ALA A 242 1.61 -0.90 -8.81
C ALA A 242 3.07 -1.36 -8.60
N MET A 243 4.04 -0.57 -9.11
CA MET A 243 5.46 -0.88 -9.02
C MET A 243 6.17 -0.19 -7.85
N SER A 244 5.46 0.52 -6.98
CA SER A 244 6.07 1.18 -5.83
C SER A 244 6.32 0.22 -4.66
N THR A 245 7.47 0.38 -4.01
CA THR A 245 7.70 -0.25 -2.72
C THR A 245 6.80 0.38 -1.65
N THR A 246 6.01 -0.43 -0.97
CA THR A 246 5.11 0.03 0.09
C THR A 246 5.49 -0.58 1.44
N ILE A 247 5.16 0.13 2.53
CA ILE A 247 5.36 -0.34 3.90
C ILE A 247 3.98 -0.54 4.53
N ASN A 248 3.67 -1.78 4.88
CA ASN A 248 2.43 -2.09 5.59
C ASN A 248 2.55 -1.69 7.07
N GLY A 249 2.06 -0.50 7.41
CA GLY A 249 2.08 0.04 8.77
C GLY A 249 1.30 -0.82 9.78
N GLY A 250 0.28 -1.55 9.34
CA GLY A 250 -0.50 -2.46 10.19
C GLY A 250 0.34 -3.61 10.75
N VAL A 251 1.21 -4.19 9.92
CA VAL A 251 2.12 -5.27 10.34
C VAL A 251 3.11 -4.77 11.39
N ILE A 252 3.57 -3.52 11.29
CA ILE A 252 4.49 -2.91 12.26
C ILE A 252 3.80 -2.72 13.61
N ILE A 253 2.57 -2.24 13.64
CA ILE A 253 1.82 -1.96 14.88
C ILE A 253 1.48 -3.26 15.62
N THR A 254 0.99 -4.28 14.93
CA THR A 254 0.64 -5.58 15.54
C THR A 254 1.85 -6.33 16.07
N SER A 255 3.06 -5.97 15.62
CA SER A 255 4.31 -6.59 16.04
C SER A 255 4.89 -5.98 17.33
N ILE A 256 4.37 -4.84 17.77
CA ILE A 256 4.87 -4.09 18.94
C ILE A 256 3.95 -4.28 20.16
N VAL A 257 2.74 -4.79 19.97
CA VAL A 257 1.76 -5.11 21.04
C VAL A 257 1.94 -6.56 21.49
#